data_bb506d7847030059cc7cc9e635ccdcdf
#
_entry.id   bb506d7847030059cc7cc9e635ccdcdf
#
_cell.length_a   1.000
_cell.length_b   1.000
_cell.length_c   1.000
_cell.angle_alpha   90.00
_cell.angle_beta   90.00
_cell.angle_gamma   90.00
#
_symmetry.space_group_name_H-M   'P 1'
#
loop_
_entity.id
_entity.type
_entity.pdbx_description
1 polymer ?
#
loop_
_entity_poly.entity_id
_entity_poly.type
_entity_poly.pdbx_seq_one_letter_code
_entity_poly.pdbx_strand_id
1 'polypeptide(L)'
;VWGVHTVQFSNHTGYGAWRGQVFGADLVRECVAGIADRGMLPHCDAVLSGYLGSAEIGAAVRDAALAVKAANPKALWCCDPVMGDTGRGMFVRPGIPEFLRDQALPAADIATPNQFELEWLTGRAIRSLADAKAAITALQAKGPRCVLLTSLRTEATGDDEIEMLAAEGGGFWRLRTPMLPLSVNGAGDAIAALFLFHRLKSGAAAAALEAAAASIFGLLSRTLEAGARELQVVSAQEEITAPSRRFIAEAC
;
A
#
# COMPACT_ATOMS: atom_id res chain seq x y z
N VAL A 1 11.50 -6.48 11.69
CA VAL A 1 11.28 -6.22 10.24
C VAL A 1 12.61 -6.40 9.52
N TRP A 2 12.61 -7.08 8.37
CA TRP A 2 13.74 -7.21 7.45
C TRP A 2 13.48 -6.36 6.22
N GLY A 3 14.26 -5.28 6.06
CA GLY A 3 14.18 -4.43 4.90
C GLY A 3 15.05 -4.97 3.77
N VAL A 4 14.45 -5.25 2.61
CA VAL A 4 15.17 -5.59 1.36
C VAL A 4 14.89 -4.49 0.36
N HIS A 5 15.93 -3.74 0.00
CA HIS A 5 15.79 -2.60 -0.89
C HIS A 5 15.70 -3.04 -2.35
N THR A 6 14.70 -2.53 -3.06
CA THR A 6 14.56 -2.70 -4.52
C THR A 6 15.33 -1.61 -5.29
N VAL A 7 15.48 -0.45 -4.65
CA VAL A 7 16.20 0.72 -5.16
C VAL A 7 16.93 1.42 -4.02
N GLN A 8 17.99 2.17 -4.34
CA GLN A 8 18.61 3.12 -3.42
C GLN A 8 18.74 4.46 -4.10
N PHE A 9 18.00 5.45 -3.61
CA PHE A 9 18.02 6.81 -4.11
C PHE A 9 18.43 7.80 -3.03
N SER A 10 19.07 8.90 -3.44
CA SER A 10 19.51 9.97 -2.52
C SER A 10 18.33 10.68 -1.84
N ASN A 11 17.20 10.72 -2.52
CA ASN A 11 15.96 11.38 -2.11
C ASN A 11 14.80 10.84 -2.95
N HIS A 12 13.58 11.18 -2.58
CA HIS A 12 12.42 10.81 -3.38
C HIS A 12 12.48 11.42 -4.79
N THR A 13 12.15 10.61 -5.81
CA THR A 13 12.23 11.02 -7.23
C THR A 13 11.31 12.21 -7.57
N GLY A 14 10.26 12.43 -6.81
CA GLY A 14 9.35 13.59 -6.92
C GLY A 14 9.98 14.95 -6.62
N TYR A 15 11.23 15.01 -6.15
CA TYR A 15 11.96 16.26 -5.96
C TYR A 15 12.64 16.78 -7.24
N GLY A 16 12.41 16.11 -8.37
CA GLY A 16 12.90 16.51 -9.69
C GLY A 16 14.24 15.88 -10.04
N ALA A 17 15.29 16.07 -9.22
CA ALA A 17 16.60 15.46 -9.42
C ALA A 17 16.94 14.50 -8.28
N TRP A 18 17.52 13.36 -8.63
CA TRP A 18 17.97 12.34 -7.68
C TRP A 18 19.21 11.61 -8.22
N ARG A 19 19.94 10.96 -7.34
CA ARG A 19 21.06 10.07 -7.66
C ARG A 19 20.86 8.74 -6.97
N GLY A 20 21.41 7.69 -7.53
CA GLY A 20 21.31 6.35 -6.99
C GLY A 20 21.14 5.31 -8.09
N GLN A 21 20.68 4.14 -7.71
CA GLN A 21 20.49 3.04 -8.65
C GLN A 21 19.28 2.18 -8.30
N VAL A 22 18.77 1.52 -9.32
CA VAL A 22 17.87 0.38 -9.21
C VAL A 22 18.75 -0.87 -9.04
N PHE A 23 18.49 -1.66 -8.03
CA PHE A 23 19.25 -2.90 -7.80
C PHE A 23 18.89 -3.98 -8.82
N GLY A 24 19.77 -4.97 -8.97
CA GLY A 24 19.44 -6.17 -9.73
C GLY A 24 18.52 -7.10 -8.93
N ALA A 25 17.72 -7.89 -9.64
CA ALA A 25 16.84 -8.88 -9.00
C ALA A 25 17.62 -9.92 -8.15
N ASP A 26 18.88 -10.18 -8.48
CA ASP A 26 19.74 -11.10 -7.76
C ASP A 26 20.03 -10.62 -6.34
N LEU A 27 20.14 -9.30 -6.11
CA LEU A 27 20.30 -8.77 -4.76
C LEU A 27 19.12 -9.16 -3.86
N VAL A 28 17.89 -9.04 -4.37
CA VAL A 28 16.69 -9.44 -3.63
C VAL A 28 16.71 -10.94 -3.34
N ARG A 29 17.07 -11.76 -4.35
CA ARG A 29 17.15 -13.22 -4.20
C ARG A 29 18.18 -13.63 -3.16
N GLU A 30 19.39 -13.06 -3.21
CA GLU A 30 20.47 -13.37 -2.27
C GLU A 30 20.13 -12.94 -0.83
N CYS A 31 19.54 -11.75 -0.64
CA CYS A 31 19.08 -11.33 0.68
C CYS A 31 18.04 -12.29 1.26
N VAL A 32 17.07 -12.71 0.46
CA VAL A 32 16.02 -13.63 0.89
C VAL A 32 16.58 -15.04 1.12
N ALA A 33 17.50 -15.51 0.28
CA ALA A 33 18.22 -16.77 0.49
C ALA A 33 18.98 -16.77 1.81
N GLY A 34 19.72 -15.71 2.11
CA GLY A 34 20.43 -15.58 3.39
C GLY A 34 19.49 -15.56 4.61
N ILE A 35 18.27 -15.02 4.49
CA ILE A 35 17.23 -15.10 5.54
C ILE A 35 16.72 -16.54 5.65
N ALA A 36 16.50 -17.22 4.54
CA ALA A 36 16.06 -18.60 4.47
C ALA A 36 17.07 -19.58 5.09
N ASP A 37 18.36 -19.42 4.76
CA ASP A 37 19.47 -20.25 5.28
C ASP A 37 19.56 -20.18 6.81
N ARG A 38 19.10 -19.10 7.41
CA ARG A 38 19.01 -18.94 8.86
C ARG A 38 17.73 -19.54 9.46
N GLY A 39 16.89 -20.18 8.68
CA GLY A 39 15.63 -20.77 9.12
C GLY A 39 14.57 -19.73 9.52
N MET A 40 14.63 -18.50 9.01
CA MET A 40 13.78 -17.41 9.50
C MET A 40 12.45 -17.26 8.75
N LEU A 41 12.30 -17.83 7.56
CA LEU A 41 11.06 -17.70 6.78
C LEU A 41 9.80 -18.19 7.53
N PRO A 42 9.82 -19.30 8.32
CA PRO A 42 8.67 -19.74 9.10
C PRO A 42 8.21 -18.74 10.18
N HIS A 43 9.06 -17.80 10.57
CA HIS A 43 8.77 -16.75 11.56
C HIS A 43 8.34 -15.42 10.94
N CYS A 44 8.17 -15.37 9.62
CA CYS A 44 7.71 -14.21 8.90
C CYS A 44 6.18 -14.22 8.83
N ASP A 45 5.52 -13.24 9.45
CA ASP A 45 4.05 -13.15 9.48
C ASP A 45 3.48 -12.54 8.20
N ALA A 46 4.26 -11.70 7.51
CA ALA A 46 3.83 -11.09 6.25
C ALA A 46 5.01 -10.58 5.41
N VAL A 47 4.74 -10.40 4.13
CA VAL A 47 5.57 -9.65 3.20
C VAL A 47 4.80 -8.39 2.77
N LEU A 48 5.43 -7.23 2.85
CA LEU A 48 4.94 -5.98 2.26
C LEU A 48 5.83 -5.64 1.07
N SER A 49 5.26 -5.51 -0.09
CA SER A 49 5.95 -5.02 -1.29
C SER A 49 5.36 -3.69 -1.73
N GLY A 50 6.21 -2.74 -2.07
CA GLY A 50 5.85 -1.43 -2.59
C GLY A 50 6.56 -1.13 -3.91
N TYR A 51 7.22 0.02 -4.01
CA TYR A 51 7.85 0.48 -5.25
C TYR A 51 8.84 -0.53 -5.84
N LEU A 52 8.69 -0.78 -7.12
CA LEU A 52 9.54 -1.68 -7.91
C LEU A 52 10.38 -0.88 -8.92
N GLY A 53 11.65 -1.22 -9.00
CA GLY A 53 12.56 -0.60 -9.98
C GLY A 53 12.48 -1.24 -11.38
N SER A 54 12.03 -2.49 -11.48
CA SER A 54 11.81 -3.22 -12.74
C SER A 54 10.88 -4.41 -12.52
N ALA A 55 10.37 -4.98 -13.62
CA ALA A 55 9.55 -6.20 -13.60
C ALA A 55 10.33 -7.43 -13.11
N GLU A 56 11.65 -7.51 -13.41
CA GLU A 56 12.52 -8.60 -12.94
C GLU A 56 12.69 -8.57 -11.41
N ILE A 57 12.82 -7.37 -10.82
CA ILE A 57 12.80 -7.21 -9.37
C ILE A 57 11.46 -7.64 -8.81
N GLY A 58 10.36 -7.25 -9.48
CA GLY A 58 9.02 -7.68 -9.13
C GLY A 58 8.90 -9.20 -9.08
N ALA A 59 9.44 -9.91 -10.06
CA ALA A 59 9.45 -11.37 -10.07
C ALA A 59 10.21 -11.95 -8.88
N ALA A 60 11.37 -11.39 -8.52
CA ALA A 60 12.13 -11.81 -7.34
C ALA A 60 11.36 -11.55 -6.02
N VAL A 61 10.65 -10.42 -5.93
CA VAL A 61 9.78 -10.10 -4.79
C VAL A 61 8.61 -11.09 -4.68
N ARG A 62 7.94 -11.40 -5.80
CA ARG A 62 6.89 -12.42 -5.83
C ARG A 62 7.41 -13.78 -5.36
N ASP A 63 8.55 -14.21 -5.87
CA ASP A 63 9.14 -15.50 -5.52
C ASP A 63 9.52 -15.55 -4.02
N ALA A 64 10.02 -14.44 -3.47
CA ALA A 64 10.28 -14.28 -2.05
C ALA A 64 8.99 -14.40 -1.21
N ALA A 65 7.91 -13.72 -1.62
CA ALA A 65 6.63 -13.80 -0.94
C ALA A 65 6.05 -15.22 -0.97
N LEU A 66 6.15 -15.90 -2.10
CA LEU A 66 5.72 -17.30 -2.23
C LEU A 66 6.57 -18.25 -1.36
N ALA A 67 7.89 -18.02 -1.26
CA ALA A 67 8.76 -18.80 -0.38
C ALA A 67 8.39 -18.61 1.10
N VAL A 68 8.09 -17.39 1.53
CA VAL A 68 7.58 -17.11 2.87
C VAL A 68 6.25 -17.82 3.12
N LYS A 69 5.29 -17.73 2.19
CA LYS A 69 3.98 -18.41 2.33
C LYS A 69 4.11 -19.94 2.32
N ALA A 70 5.08 -20.50 1.60
CA ALA A 70 5.37 -21.92 1.64
C ALA A 70 5.94 -22.37 2.99
N ALA A 71 6.79 -21.55 3.61
CA ALA A 71 7.37 -21.81 4.91
C ALA A 71 6.41 -21.52 6.08
N ASN A 72 5.56 -20.48 5.94
CA ASN A 72 4.49 -20.14 6.88
C ASN A 72 3.16 -19.95 6.12
N PRO A 73 2.29 -20.96 6.07
CA PRO A 73 1.00 -20.88 5.37
C PRO A 73 0.02 -19.82 5.91
N LYS A 74 0.30 -19.25 7.09
CA LYS A 74 -0.49 -18.15 7.67
C LYS A 74 0.02 -16.77 7.26
N ALA A 75 1.23 -16.70 6.70
CA ALA A 75 1.82 -15.45 6.26
C ALA A 75 1.00 -14.82 5.12
N LEU A 76 0.87 -13.49 5.17
CA LEU A 76 0.14 -12.71 4.17
C LEU A 76 1.13 -11.97 3.26
N TRP A 77 0.81 -11.88 1.99
CA TRP A 77 1.47 -10.93 1.11
C TRP A 77 0.56 -9.71 0.85
N CYS A 78 1.00 -8.55 1.34
CA CYS A 78 0.41 -7.26 1.03
C CYS A 78 1.19 -6.63 -0.14
N CYS A 79 0.53 -6.49 -1.27
CA CYS A 79 1.06 -5.84 -2.45
C CYS A 79 0.51 -4.42 -2.54
N ASP A 80 1.38 -3.43 -2.32
CA ASP A 80 1.10 -2.04 -2.67
C ASP A 80 1.48 -1.85 -4.15
N PRO A 81 0.50 -1.69 -5.06
CA PRO A 81 0.75 -1.72 -6.50
C PRO A 81 1.19 -0.36 -7.03
N VAL A 82 2.26 0.18 -6.45
CA VAL A 82 2.77 1.52 -6.76
C VAL A 82 3.08 1.64 -8.25
N MET A 83 2.30 2.44 -8.96
CA MET A 83 2.51 2.66 -10.39
C MET A 83 2.20 4.08 -10.87
N GLY A 84 1.34 4.79 -10.18
CA GLY A 84 0.87 6.10 -10.61
C GLY A 84 -0.05 6.77 -9.62
N ASP A 85 -0.49 7.99 -9.95
CA ASP A 85 -1.39 8.77 -9.11
C ASP A 85 -2.26 9.69 -9.99
N THR A 86 -3.43 10.04 -9.49
CA THR A 86 -4.29 11.04 -10.11
C THR A 86 -3.55 12.38 -10.17
N GLY A 87 -3.42 12.96 -11.36
CA GLY A 87 -2.69 14.23 -11.58
C GLY A 87 -1.23 14.05 -11.99
N ARG A 88 -0.52 12.98 -11.58
CA ARG A 88 0.83 12.68 -12.07
C ARG A 88 0.82 11.65 -13.21
N GLY A 89 -0.23 10.85 -13.30
CA GLY A 89 -0.30 9.72 -14.22
C GLY A 89 0.66 8.59 -13.84
N MET A 90 0.96 7.72 -14.80
CA MET A 90 1.91 6.61 -14.63
C MET A 90 3.34 7.13 -14.50
N PHE A 91 4.09 6.71 -13.46
CA PHE A 91 5.46 7.14 -13.23
C PHE A 91 6.48 5.99 -13.09
N VAL A 92 6.01 4.75 -13.13
CA VAL A 92 6.90 3.57 -13.11
C VAL A 92 7.34 3.19 -14.52
N ARG A 93 8.38 2.36 -14.61
CA ARG A 93 8.92 1.89 -15.89
C ARG A 93 7.94 0.94 -16.60
N PRO A 94 7.97 0.88 -17.94
CA PRO A 94 7.22 -0.10 -18.71
C PRO A 94 7.46 -1.54 -18.22
N GLY A 95 6.43 -2.38 -18.25
CA GLY A 95 6.46 -3.76 -17.78
C GLY A 95 6.12 -3.93 -16.29
N ILE A 96 6.28 -2.89 -15.45
CA ILE A 96 5.90 -2.96 -14.04
C ILE A 96 4.39 -3.04 -13.86
N PRO A 97 3.56 -2.19 -14.51
CA PRO A 97 2.11 -2.27 -14.37
C PRO A 97 1.55 -3.63 -14.79
N GLU A 98 2.02 -4.17 -15.92
CA GLU A 98 1.63 -5.49 -16.42
C GLU A 98 2.04 -6.61 -15.44
N PHE A 99 3.27 -6.54 -14.89
CA PHE A 99 3.73 -7.48 -13.88
C PHE A 99 2.83 -7.43 -12.63
N LEU A 100 2.51 -6.24 -12.14
CA LEU A 100 1.63 -6.07 -10.98
C LEU A 100 0.25 -6.68 -11.24
N ARG A 101 -0.37 -6.37 -12.39
CA ARG A 101 -1.69 -6.88 -12.75
C ARG A 101 -1.73 -8.39 -12.96
N ASP A 102 -0.72 -8.95 -13.64
CA ASP A 102 -0.78 -10.31 -14.19
C ASP A 102 -0.05 -11.34 -13.32
N GLN A 103 0.84 -10.90 -12.43
CA GLN A 103 1.67 -11.80 -11.63
C GLN A 103 1.67 -11.52 -10.13
N ALA A 104 1.79 -10.26 -9.71
CA ALA A 104 1.87 -9.94 -8.28
C ALA A 104 0.50 -10.05 -7.61
N LEU A 105 -0.49 -9.30 -8.09
CA LEU A 105 -1.83 -9.25 -7.51
C LEU A 105 -2.54 -10.61 -7.50
N PRO A 106 -2.45 -11.47 -8.53
CA PRO A 106 -3.03 -12.82 -8.45
C PRO A 106 -2.48 -13.70 -7.32
N ALA A 107 -1.27 -13.41 -6.83
CA ALA A 107 -0.63 -14.18 -5.76
C ALA A 107 -0.70 -13.48 -4.38
N ALA A 108 -1.07 -12.20 -4.35
CA ALA A 108 -1.19 -11.40 -3.13
C ALA A 108 -2.48 -11.71 -2.36
N ASP A 109 -2.44 -11.55 -1.04
CA ASP A 109 -3.60 -11.71 -0.16
C ASP A 109 -4.29 -10.36 0.10
N ILE A 110 -3.48 -9.29 0.15
CA ILE A 110 -3.93 -7.91 0.38
C ILE A 110 -3.40 -7.04 -0.74
N ALA A 111 -4.20 -6.08 -1.20
CA ALA A 111 -3.77 -5.03 -2.12
C ALA A 111 -4.17 -3.64 -1.58
N THR A 112 -3.31 -2.63 -1.79
CA THR A 112 -3.54 -1.26 -1.29
C THR A 112 -3.51 -0.19 -2.40
N PRO A 113 -4.24 -0.40 -3.52
CA PRO A 113 -4.21 0.56 -4.62
C PRO A 113 -4.81 1.91 -4.22
N ASN A 114 -4.31 3.00 -4.83
CA ASN A 114 -5.06 4.23 -4.92
C ASN A 114 -6.11 4.18 -6.05
N GLN A 115 -6.93 5.23 -6.20
CA GLN A 115 -8.00 5.24 -7.21
C GLN A 115 -7.46 5.07 -8.63
N PHE A 116 -6.40 5.79 -9.00
CA PHE A 116 -5.78 5.70 -10.33
C PHE A 116 -5.28 4.29 -10.64
N GLU A 117 -4.61 3.67 -9.66
CA GLU A 117 -4.09 2.31 -9.77
C GLU A 117 -5.21 1.29 -9.92
N LEU A 118 -6.27 1.40 -9.11
CA LEU A 118 -7.42 0.50 -9.19
C LEU A 118 -8.15 0.62 -10.54
N GLU A 119 -8.32 1.83 -11.05
CA GLU A 119 -8.91 2.07 -12.38
C GLU A 119 -8.06 1.41 -13.47
N TRP A 120 -6.73 1.60 -13.42
CA TRP A 120 -5.83 0.98 -14.39
C TRP A 120 -5.84 -0.56 -14.32
N LEU A 121 -5.74 -1.12 -13.11
CA LEU A 121 -5.70 -2.58 -12.88
C LEU A 121 -6.97 -3.30 -13.32
N THR A 122 -8.10 -2.61 -13.25
CA THR A 122 -9.41 -3.21 -13.55
C THR A 122 -10.01 -2.76 -14.87
N GLY A 123 -9.50 -1.69 -15.46
CA GLY A 123 -10.07 -1.05 -16.65
C GLY A 123 -11.43 -0.38 -16.40
N ARG A 124 -11.75 -0.05 -15.14
CA ARG A 124 -13.04 0.51 -14.72
C ARG A 124 -12.85 1.93 -14.18
N ALA A 125 -13.55 2.90 -14.75
CA ALA A 125 -13.56 4.25 -14.19
C ALA A 125 -14.39 4.28 -12.90
N ILE A 126 -13.94 5.08 -11.93
CA ILE A 126 -14.56 5.21 -10.60
C ILE A 126 -15.09 6.64 -10.44
N ARG A 127 -16.40 6.82 -10.48
CA ARG A 127 -17.10 8.09 -10.28
C ARG A 127 -18.00 8.07 -9.06
N SER A 128 -18.41 6.89 -8.64
CA SER A 128 -19.34 6.67 -7.53
C SER A 128 -18.81 5.58 -6.58
N LEU A 129 -19.39 5.50 -5.40
CA LEU A 129 -19.12 4.41 -4.46
C LEU A 129 -19.46 3.03 -5.06
N ALA A 130 -20.52 2.96 -5.89
CA ALA A 130 -20.88 1.73 -6.59
C ALA A 130 -19.81 1.29 -7.58
N ASP A 131 -19.22 2.23 -8.33
CA ASP A 131 -18.11 1.94 -9.25
C ASP A 131 -16.88 1.46 -8.47
N ALA A 132 -16.55 2.13 -7.34
CA ALA A 132 -15.43 1.73 -6.49
C ALA A 132 -15.59 0.29 -5.97
N LYS A 133 -16.79 -0.07 -5.49
CA LYS A 133 -17.10 -1.44 -5.07
C LYS A 133 -16.98 -2.44 -6.22
N ALA A 134 -17.49 -2.10 -7.40
CA ALA A 134 -17.42 -2.96 -8.58
C ALA A 134 -15.95 -3.16 -9.04
N ALA A 135 -15.12 -2.10 -8.98
CA ALA A 135 -13.71 -2.18 -9.30
C ALA A 135 -12.94 -3.05 -8.27
N ILE A 136 -13.20 -2.85 -6.97
CA ILE A 136 -12.60 -3.69 -5.92
C ILE A 136 -13.01 -5.17 -6.11
N THR A 137 -14.28 -5.45 -6.35
CA THR A 137 -14.76 -6.82 -6.60
C THR A 137 -14.06 -7.45 -7.81
N ALA A 138 -13.84 -6.66 -8.88
CA ALA A 138 -13.12 -7.12 -10.06
C ALA A 138 -11.63 -7.40 -9.75
N LEU A 139 -11.00 -6.63 -8.86
CA LEU A 139 -9.64 -6.89 -8.40
C LEU A 139 -9.59 -8.14 -7.51
N GLN A 140 -10.54 -8.29 -6.59
CA GLN A 140 -10.63 -9.47 -5.71
C GLN A 140 -10.82 -10.77 -6.50
N ALA A 141 -11.55 -10.72 -7.60
CA ALA A 141 -11.70 -11.88 -8.50
C ALA A 141 -10.38 -12.31 -9.16
N LYS A 142 -9.34 -11.48 -9.14
CA LYS A 142 -8.01 -11.80 -9.67
C LYS A 142 -7.07 -12.41 -8.62
N GLY A 143 -7.30 -12.20 -7.31
CA GLY A 143 -6.42 -12.75 -6.28
C GLY A 143 -6.63 -12.19 -4.87
N PRO A 144 -6.43 -10.89 -4.62
CA PRO A 144 -6.43 -10.35 -3.27
C PRO A 144 -7.78 -10.52 -2.57
N ARG A 145 -7.80 -11.14 -1.40
CA ARG A 145 -9.04 -11.32 -0.61
C ARG A 145 -9.41 -10.06 0.17
N CYS A 146 -8.41 -9.23 0.49
CA CYS A 146 -8.58 -7.97 1.19
C CYS A 146 -8.03 -6.85 0.30
N VAL A 147 -8.80 -5.77 0.14
CA VAL A 147 -8.39 -4.60 -0.64
C VAL A 147 -8.63 -3.35 0.19
N LEU A 148 -7.61 -2.49 0.28
CA LEU A 148 -7.73 -1.13 0.78
C LEU A 148 -7.58 -0.16 -0.40
N LEU A 149 -8.67 0.42 -0.85
CA LEU A 149 -8.64 1.53 -1.80
C LEU A 149 -8.35 2.82 -1.05
N THR A 150 -7.27 3.49 -1.42
CA THR A 150 -6.85 4.77 -0.83
C THR A 150 -7.13 5.94 -1.76
N SER A 151 -7.12 7.15 -1.21
CA SER A 151 -7.26 8.41 -1.96
C SER A 151 -8.48 8.44 -2.89
N LEU A 152 -9.60 7.82 -2.43
CA LEU A 152 -10.84 7.78 -3.20
C LEU A 152 -11.54 9.14 -3.15
N ARG A 153 -11.90 9.63 -4.32
CA ARG A 153 -12.79 10.78 -4.50
C ARG A 153 -13.85 10.46 -5.54
N THR A 154 -15.09 10.50 -5.13
CA THR A 154 -16.25 10.31 -6.00
C THR A 154 -16.98 11.63 -6.20
N GLU A 155 -17.97 11.66 -7.09
CA GLU A 155 -18.84 12.83 -7.27
C GLU A 155 -19.61 13.23 -5.99
N ALA A 156 -19.75 12.30 -5.04
CA ALA A 156 -20.40 12.53 -3.74
C ALA A 156 -19.41 12.86 -2.61
N THR A 157 -18.11 12.86 -2.87
CA THR A 157 -17.09 13.23 -1.86
C THR A 157 -17.01 14.74 -1.74
N GLY A 158 -17.11 15.28 -0.53
CA GLY A 158 -16.96 16.72 -0.27
C GLY A 158 -15.60 17.25 -0.73
N ASP A 159 -15.54 18.55 -1.06
CA ASP A 159 -14.31 19.18 -1.56
C ASP A 159 -13.17 19.15 -0.52
N ASP A 160 -13.51 19.15 0.75
CA ASP A 160 -12.62 19.12 1.90
C ASP A 160 -12.44 17.73 2.52
N GLU A 161 -12.89 16.69 1.82
CA GLU A 161 -12.82 15.29 2.28
C GLU A 161 -12.02 14.41 1.33
N ILE A 162 -11.49 13.32 1.87
CA ILE A 162 -10.90 12.20 1.14
C ILE A 162 -11.39 10.90 1.75
N GLU A 163 -11.63 9.90 0.92
CA GLU A 163 -12.20 8.64 1.35
C GLU A 163 -11.21 7.49 1.22
N MET A 164 -11.41 6.48 2.05
CA MET A 164 -10.80 5.16 1.94
C MET A 164 -11.90 4.11 1.99
N LEU A 165 -11.71 3.00 1.26
CA LEU A 165 -12.66 1.90 1.22
C LEU A 165 -11.93 0.58 1.41
N ALA A 166 -12.21 -0.12 2.50
CA ALA A 166 -11.71 -1.47 2.71
C ALA A 166 -12.77 -2.51 2.29
N ALA A 167 -12.32 -3.63 1.74
CA ALA A 167 -13.19 -4.73 1.36
C ALA A 167 -12.58 -6.09 1.71
N GLU A 168 -13.34 -6.95 2.37
CA GLU A 168 -12.95 -8.31 2.72
C GLU A 168 -14.19 -9.19 2.96
N GLY A 169 -14.17 -10.45 2.52
CA GLY A 169 -15.24 -11.40 2.80
C GLY A 169 -16.63 -11.00 2.32
N GLY A 170 -16.72 -10.18 1.27
CA GLY A 170 -17.97 -9.65 0.72
C GLY A 170 -18.49 -8.39 1.43
N GLY A 171 -17.86 -7.96 2.55
CA GLY A 171 -18.17 -6.71 3.23
C GLY A 171 -17.36 -5.54 2.67
N PHE A 172 -17.92 -4.34 2.78
CA PHE A 172 -17.29 -3.07 2.41
C PHE A 172 -17.42 -2.09 3.57
N TRP A 173 -16.34 -1.38 3.87
CA TRP A 173 -16.28 -0.37 4.92
C TRP A 173 -15.66 0.89 4.37
N ARG A 174 -16.41 1.99 4.43
CA ARG A 174 -15.97 3.31 3.99
C ARG A 174 -15.58 4.16 5.18
N LEU A 175 -14.54 4.94 5.03
CA LEU A 175 -14.09 5.91 6.01
C LEU A 175 -13.73 7.22 5.31
N ARG A 176 -14.10 8.35 5.89
CA ARG A 176 -13.77 9.69 5.44
C ARG A 176 -12.86 10.39 6.42
N THR A 177 -11.91 11.11 5.90
CA THR A 177 -11.08 12.04 6.69
C THR A 177 -11.11 13.42 6.04
N PRO A 178 -10.87 14.49 6.81
CA PRO A 178 -10.60 15.79 6.22
C PRO A 178 -9.43 15.69 5.23
N MET A 179 -9.56 16.38 4.10
CA MET A 179 -8.47 16.55 3.17
C MET A 179 -7.53 17.64 3.66
N LEU A 180 -6.29 17.30 3.93
CA LEU A 180 -5.29 18.25 4.36
C LEU A 180 -4.65 18.94 3.13
N PRO A 181 -4.40 20.26 3.17
CA PRO A 181 -3.75 21.01 2.09
C PRO A 181 -2.24 20.70 2.06
N LEU A 182 -1.91 19.44 1.84
CA LEU A 182 -0.56 18.91 1.92
C LEU A 182 -0.32 17.91 0.79
N SER A 183 0.83 18.00 0.17
CA SER A 183 1.33 16.99 -0.78
C SER A 183 2.70 16.52 -0.31
N VAL A 184 2.77 15.30 0.19
CA VAL A 184 4.02 14.66 0.64
C VAL A 184 4.17 13.29 0.01
N ASN A 185 5.43 12.87 -0.13
CA ASN A 185 5.76 11.53 -0.58
C ASN A 185 5.82 10.57 0.61
N GLY A 186 5.55 9.28 0.36
CA GLY A 186 5.63 8.23 1.37
C GLY A 186 4.33 8.03 2.19
N ALA A 187 3.29 8.82 1.97
CA ALA A 187 1.99 8.60 2.62
C ALA A 187 1.34 7.27 2.19
N GLY A 188 1.48 6.89 0.91
CA GLY A 188 1.04 5.58 0.37
C GLY A 188 1.76 4.43 1.05
N ASP A 189 3.10 4.49 1.10
CA ASP A 189 3.92 3.45 1.76
C ASP A 189 3.54 3.31 3.25
N ALA A 190 3.34 4.45 3.93
CA ALA A 190 2.97 4.47 5.34
C ALA A 190 1.58 3.86 5.58
N ILE A 191 0.55 4.22 4.80
CA ILE A 191 -0.79 3.66 4.97
C ILE A 191 -0.83 2.17 4.66
N ALA A 192 -0.09 1.69 3.65
CA ALA A 192 0.01 0.26 3.33
C ALA A 192 0.64 -0.53 4.50
N ALA A 193 1.73 0.00 5.08
CA ALA A 193 2.39 -0.61 6.24
C ALA A 193 1.49 -0.62 7.50
N LEU A 194 0.83 0.49 7.80
CA LEU A 194 -0.09 0.63 8.92
C LEU A 194 -1.30 -0.30 8.76
N PHE A 195 -1.89 -0.35 7.58
CA PHE A 195 -3.02 -1.23 7.31
C PHE A 195 -2.64 -2.71 7.48
N LEU A 196 -1.51 -3.14 6.90
CA LEU A 196 -1.02 -4.51 7.05
C LEU A 196 -0.79 -4.85 8.53
N PHE A 197 -0.09 -3.98 9.28
CA PHE A 197 0.16 -4.18 10.71
C PHE A 197 -1.14 -4.35 11.50
N HIS A 198 -2.09 -3.45 11.32
CA HIS A 198 -3.37 -3.50 12.03
C HIS A 198 -4.24 -4.66 11.57
N ARG A 199 -4.16 -5.08 10.30
CA ARG A 199 -4.86 -6.25 9.78
C ARG A 199 -4.33 -7.54 10.41
N LEU A 200 -3.01 -7.68 10.56
CA LEU A 200 -2.38 -8.80 11.27
C LEU A 200 -2.81 -8.83 12.74
N LYS A 201 -2.89 -7.67 13.39
CA LYS A 201 -3.22 -7.56 14.81
C LYS A 201 -4.70 -7.78 15.11
N SER A 202 -5.61 -7.24 14.32
CA SER A 202 -7.06 -7.27 14.57
C SER A 202 -7.77 -8.45 13.91
N GLY A 203 -7.21 -8.97 12.84
CA GLY A 203 -7.86 -9.99 12.01
C GLY A 203 -9.02 -9.46 11.14
N ALA A 204 -9.30 -8.15 11.11
CA ALA A 204 -10.45 -7.56 10.44
C ALA A 204 -10.09 -6.30 9.64
N ALA A 205 -10.55 -6.20 8.38
CA ALA A 205 -10.26 -5.08 7.50
C ALA A 205 -10.86 -3.75 8.01
N ALA A 206 -12.06 -3.76 8.60
CA ALA A 206 -12.69 -2.56 9.15
C ALA A 206 -11.85 -1.94 10.28
N ALA A 207 -11.46 -2.74 11.28
CA ALA A 207 -10.64 -2.27 12.39
C ALA A 207 -9.24 -1.83 11.94
N ALA A 208 -8.67 -2.50 10.93
CA ALA A 208 -7.40 -2.10 10.32
C ALA A 208 -7.52 -0.77 9.59
N LEU A 209 -8.63 -0.54 8.86
CA LEU A 209 -8.91 0.72 8.19
C LEU A 209 -8.99 1.88 9.20
N GLU A 210 -9.77 1.72 10.28
CA GLU A 210 -9.92 2.75 11.31
C GLU A 210 -8.58 3.14 11.95
N ALA A 211 -7.80 2.15 12.36
CA ALA A 211 -6.53 2.37 13.01
C ALA A 211 -5.49 2.98 12.05
N ALA A 212 -5.39 2.46 10.82
CA ALA A 212 -4.46 2.98 9.84
C ALA A 212 -4.83 4.42 9.40
N ALA A 213 -6.13 4.70 9.20
CA ALA A 213 -6.62 6.04 8.87
C ALA A 213 -6.33 7.06 9.98
N ALA A 214 -6.52 6.66 11.24
CA ALA A 214 -6.22 7.51 12.39
C ALA A 214 -4.72 7.86 12.45
N SER A 215 -3.86 6.86 12.33
CA SER A 215 -2.39 7.04 12.37
C SER A 215 -1.88 7.89 11.20
N ILE A 216 -2.29 7.57 9.97
CA ILE A 216 -1.80 8.35 8.80
C ILE A 216 -2.31 9.80 8.84
N PHE A 217 -3.55 10.03 9.27
CA PHE A 217 -4.09 11.37 9.43
C PHE A 217 -3.30 12.18 10.47
N GLY A 218 -2.96 11.57 11.61
CA GLY A 218 -2.11 12.18 12.63
C GLY A 218 -0.73 12.55 12.09
N LEU A 219 -0.05 11.62 11.43
CA LEU A 219 1.25 11.86 10.79
C LEU A 219 1.20 13.02 9.78
N LEU A 220 0.17 13.04 8.91
CA LEU A 220 -0.02 14.10 7.93
C LEU A 220 -0.31 15.45 8.60
N SER A 221 -1.12 15.47 9.66
CA SER A 221 -1.42 16.69 10.43
C SER A 221 -0.15 17.27 11.07
N ARG A 222 0.67 16.42 11.71
CA ARG A 222 1.96 16.86 12.28
C ARG A 222 2.94 17.33 11.22
N THR A 223 2.92 16.70 10.06
CA THR A 223 3.74 17.11 8.91
C THR A 223 3.34 18.50 8.41
N LEU A 224 2.03 18.75 8.30
CA LEU A 224 1.48 20.05 7.93
C LEU A 224 1.82 21.15 8.97
N GLU A 225 1.61 20.87 10.26
CA GLU A 225 1.95 21.77 11.37
C GLU A 225 3.44 22.14 11.38
N ALA A 226 4.31 21.19 11.07
CA ALA A 226 5.75 21.41 10.98
C ALA A 226 6.18 22.17 9.71
N GLY A 227 5.28 22.39 8.75
CA GLY A 227 5.61 22.94 7.44
C GLY A 227 6.64 22.06 6.67
N ALA A 228 6.68 20.77 6.98
CA ALA A 228 7.69 19.85 6.46
C ALA A 228 7.29 19.31 5.08
N ARG A 229 8.30 19.00 4.26
CA ARG A 229 8.11 18.39 2.93
C ARG A 229 8.20 16.87 2.99
N GLU A 230 8.65 16.31 4.10
CA GLU A 230 8.81 14.89 4.36
C GLU A 230 7.85 14.46 5.48
N LEU A 231 7.25 13.28 5.35
CA LEU A 231 6.36 12.72 6.36
C LEU A 231 7.10 12.55 7.69
N GLN A 232 6.56 13.11 8.76
CA GLN A 232 7.21 13.22 10.08
C GLN A 232 7.09 11.92 10.91
N VAL A 233 7.50 10.79 10.33
CA VAL A 233 7.34 9.44 10.95
C VAL A 233 8.09 9.28 12.26
N VAL A 234 9.25 9.92 12.40
CA VAL A 234 10.10 9.80 13.60
C VAL A 234 9.67 10.79 14.68
N SER A 235 9.49 12.06 14.31
CA SER A 235 9.13 13.12 15.25
C SER A 235 7.68 13.05 15.72
N ALA A 236 6.80 12.39 14.96
CA ALA A 236 5.38 12.19 15.28
C ALA A 236 5.03 10.70 15.45
N GLN A 237 5.98 9.87 15.87
CA GLN A 237 5.76 8.42 16.04
C GLN A 237 4.65 8.07 17.06
N GLU A 238 4.30 8.98 17.95
CA GLU A 238 3.17 8.81 18.87
C GLU A 238 1.84 8.67 18.12
N GLU A 239 1.67 9.30 16.97
CA GLU A 239 0.48 9.17 16.13
C GLU A 239 0.33 7.76 15.52
N ILE A 240 1.39 6.97 15.50
CA ILE A 240 1.35 5.56 15.07
C ILE A 240 0.79 4.68 16.20
N THR A 241 1.14 4.97 17.45
CA THR A 241 0.83 4.11 18.60
C THR A 241 -0.41 4.55 19.36
N ALA A 242 -0.65 5.85 19.41
CA ALA A 242 -1.75 6.49 20.13
C ALA A 242 -2.26 7.70 19.32
N PRO A 243 -2.96 7.48 18.19
CA PRO A 243 -3.42 8.56 17.33
C PRO A 243 -4.26 9.59 18.07
N SER A 244 -4.00 10.87 17.83
CA SER A 244 -4.68 12.00 18.45
C SER A 244 -6.15 12.12 17.99
N ARG A 245 -6.50 11.56 16.85
CA ARG A 245 -7.86 11.55 16.29
C ARG A 245 -8.28 10.14 15.90
N ARG A 246 -9.56 9.85 16.08
CA ARG A 246 -10.16 8.58 15.66
C ARG A 246 -11.20 8.80 14.57
N PHE A 247 -11.33 7.80 13.72
CA PHE A 247 -12.33 7.74 12.65
C PHE A 247 -13.06 6.41 12.74
N ILE A 248 -14.30 6.38 12.29
CA ILE A 248 -15.15 5.19 12.31
C ILE A 248 -15.42 4.79 10.85
N ALA A 249 -15.24 3.52 10.56
CA ALA A 249 -15.56 2.95 9.27
C ALA A 249 -17.05 2.54 9.24
N GLU A 250 -17.76 3.01 8.25
CA GLU A 250 -19.18 2.71 8.03
C GLU A 250 -19.30 1.54 7.06
N ALA A 251 -20.07 0.51 7.46
CA ALA A 251 -20.44 -0.54 6.53
C ALA A 251 -21.33 0.04 5.41
N CYS A 252 -21.04 -0.30 4.17
CA CYS A 252 -21.71 0.31 3.04
C CYS A 252 -21.99 -0.69 1.89
#